data_6a446e01a8affa0a49ac88a716e96aef
#
_entry.id   6a446e01a8affa0a49ac88a716e96aef
#
_cell.length_a   1.000
_cell.length_b   1.000
_cell.length_c   1.000
_cell.angle_alpha   90.00
_cell.angle_beta   90.00
_cell.angle_gamma   90.00
#
_symmetry.space_group_name_H-M   'P 1'
#
loop_
_entity.id
_entity.type
_entity.pdbx_description
1 polymer ?
#
loop_
_entity_poly.entity_id
_entity_poly.type
_entity_poly.pdbx_seq_one_letter_code
_entity_poly.pdbx_strand_id
1 'polypeptide(L)'
;HAETFDYWTNERMAAAQPITALVDSALEITEPMAPAPTDDAVEPQAARPDSEGEVWNDGGLVTRTTGKVYLTMDGRDFTCSASVVDSANESTLVTAGHCAKDGKGAWARNWTFVPGHDDGEAPHGKFTARDLIVSPKWAKEADDSYDFAMVVLNETDSTTVQERVGSQRLSFDTWTEERVNQGVQVYTFGYPSASPYDGENLHYCSGRTVPDTGGTTANGVRCSMTQGSSGGPWFADFDPSTGQGNIASVVSFKYADDRAVQYGPRLGSEARRLYEQASGL
;
A
#
# COMPACT_ATOMS: atom_id res chain seq x y z
N HIS A 1 2.96 -23.75 3.88
CA HIS A 1 2.57 -23.52 2.49
C HIS A 1 1.23 -24.20 2.17
N ALA A 2 1.14 -25.51 2.14
CA ALA A 2 -0.10 -26.24 1.91
C ALA A 2 -1.19 -25.90 2.95
N GLU A 3 -0.83 -25.87 4.22
CA GLU A 3 -1.73 -25.51 5.31
C GLU A 3 -2.35 -24.12 5.16
N THR A 4 -1.62 -23.17 4.59
CA THR A 4 -2.12 -21.81 4.33
C THR A 4 -3.15 -21.80 3.20
N PHE A 5 -2.95 -22.58 2.15
CA PHE A 5 -3.95 -22.72 1.09
C PHE A 5 -5.24 -23.36 1.61
N ASP A 6 -5.12 -24.40 2.44
CA ASP A 6 -6.26 -25.10 3.05
C ASP A 6 -7.02 -24.19 4.04
N TYR A 7 -6.32 -23.25 4.68
CA TYR A 7 -6.94 -22.30 5.60
C TYR A 7 -7.91 -21.35 4.89
N TRP A 8 -7.54 -20.83 3.72
CA TRP A 8 -8.32 -19.84 2.99
C TRP A 8 -9.38 -20.49 2.10
N THR A 9 -10.50 -20.85 2.70
CA THR A 9 -11.71 -21.21 1.96
C THR A 9 -12.39 -19.96 1.37
N ASN A 10 -13.23 -20.12 0.37
CA ASN A 10 -14.01 -19.02 -0.20
C ASN A 10 -14.85 -18.31 0.87
N GLU A 11 -15.40 -19.05 1.82
CA GLU A 11 -16.17 -18.52 2.93
C GLU A 11 -15.32 -17.63 3.85
N ARG A 12 -14.10 -18.08 4.22
CA ARG A 12 -13.18 -17.27 5.03
C ARG A 12 -12.72 -16.02 4.31
N MET A 13 -12.40 -16.12 3.03
CA MET A 13 -12.04 -14.97 2.22
C MET A 13 -13.16 -13.93 2.16
N ALA A 14 -14.39 -14.37 1.96
CA ALA A 14 -15.55 -13.48 1.93
C ALA A 14 -15.85 -12.85 3.30
N ALA A 15 -15.53 -13.52 4.40
CA ALA A 15 -15.74 -13.04 5.77
C ALA A 15 -14.60 -12.18 6.32
N ALA A 16 -13.43 -12.18 5.68
CA ALA A 16 -12.27 -11.40 6.11
C ALA A 16 -12.58 -9.90 6.13
N GLN A 17 -12.22 -9.23 7.21
CA GLN A 17 -12.49 -7.80 7.40
C GLN A 17 -11.35 -6.95 6.89
N PRO A 18 -11.60 -5.76 6.31
CA PRO A 18 -10.52 -4.84 5.96
C PRO A 18 -9.76 -4.40 7.20
N ILE A 19 -8.43 -4.42 7.13
CA ILE A 19 -7.62 -3.98 8.25
C ILE A 19 -7.74 -2.47 8.45
N THR A 20 -7.83 -2.02 9.69
CA THR A 20 -8.00 -0.60 10.02
C THR A 20 -6.68 0.01 10.44
N ALA A 21 -6.32 1.13 9.81
CA ALA A 21 -5.20 1.98 10.20
C ALA A 21 -5.67 3.44 10.33
N LEU A 22 -6.35 3.73 11.43
CA LEU A 22 -6.70 5.08 11.85
C LEU A 22 -5.78 5.52 12.98
N VAL A 23 -5.16 6.67 12.81
CA VAL A 23 -4.28 7.29 13.79
C VAL A 23 -4.98 8.48 14.41
N ASP A 24 -4.94 8.57 15.75
CA ASP A 24 -5.41 9.77 16.43
C ASP A 24 -4.42 10.91 16.19
N SER A 25 -4.95 12.11 15.90
CA SER A 25 -4.11 13.28 15.75
C SER A 25 -3.38 13.58 17.05
N ALA A 26 -2.05 13.67 16.99
CA ALA A 26 -1.22 13.98 18.14
C ALA A 26 -1.33 15.45 18.60
N LEU A 27 -2.05 16.29 17.86
CA LEU A 27 -2.26 17.70 18.16
C LEU A 27 -3.70 17.91 18.65
N GLU A 28 -3.86 18.25 19.91
CA GLU A 28 -5.03 18.98 20.37
C GLU A 28 -5.04 20.36 19.69
N ILE A 29 -5.73 20.49 18.57
CA ILE A 29 -5.92 21.78 17.92
C ILE A 29 -6.97 22.53 18.72
N THR A 30 -6.52 23.44 19.53
CA THR A 30 -7.37 24.33 20.35
C THR A 30 -7.75 25.63 19.66
N GLU A 31 -7.54 25.78 18.36
CA GLU A 31 -8.04 26.96 17.63
C GLU A 31 -8.65 26.60 16.27
N PRO A 32 -9.82 27.18 15.94
CA PRO A 32 -10.38 27.04 14.61
C PRO A 32 -9.51 27.79 13.59
N MET A 33 -8.95 27.07 12.65
CA MET A 33 -8.23 27.68 11.53
C MET A 33 -9.18 28.55 10.71
N ALA A 34 -8.81 29.83 10.55
CA ALA A 34 -9.46 30.73 9.63
C ALA A 34 -9.31 30.21 8.18
N PRO A 35 -10.32 30.40 7.31
CA PRO A 35 -10.24 29.98 5.93
C PRO A 35 -9.05 30.65 5.24
N ALA A 36 -8.25 29.84 4.54
CA ALA A 36 -7.14 30.33 3.76
C ALA A 36 -7.62 31.28 2.66
N PRO A 37 -6.86 32.36 2.36
CA PRO A 37 -7.19 33.26 1.27
C PRO A 37 -7.10 32.50 -0.06
N THR A 38 -8.12 32.64 -0.88
CA THR A 38 -8.14 32.17 -2.25
C THR A 38 -7.23 33.08 -3.08
N ASP A 39 -6.03 32.58 -3.37
CA ASP A 39 -5.18 33.19 -4.39
C ASP A 39 -5.46 32.48 -5.72
N ASP A 40 -6.02 33.24 -6.67
CA ASP A 40 -6.20 32.82 -8.05
C ASP A 40 -4.83 32.75 -8.76
N ALA A 41 -4.07 31.68 -8.51
CA ALA A 41 -2.91 31.37 -9.30
C ALA A 41 -3.32 30.49 -10.49
N VAL A 42 -3.14 31.00 -11.68
CA VAL A 42 -3.36 30.30 -12.95
C VAL A 42 -2.44 29.08 -12.99
N GLU A 43 -3.00 27.89 -12.87
CA GLU A 43 -2.28 26.65 -13.02
C GLU A 43 -1.92 26.36 -14.48
N PRO A 44 -0.70 25.83 -14.76
CA PRO A 44 -0.38 25.35 -16.10
C PRO A 44 -1.23 24.13 -16.43
N GLN A 45 -1.93 24.25 -17.52
CA GLN A 45 -2.80 23.25 -18.07
C GLN A 45 -2.02 22.04 -18.53
N ALA A 46 -2.04 20.95 -17.81
CA ALA A 46 -1.99 19.58 -18.33
C ALA A 46 -1.99 18.58 -17.17
N ALA A 47 -3.08 18.00 -16.85
CA ALA A 47 -3.13 16.64 -16.35
C ALA A 47 -4.57 16.20 -16.30
N ARG A 48 -4.80 14.95 -16.51
CA ARG A 48 -6.05 14.30 -16.16
C ARG A 48 -6.48 14.80 -14.78
N PRO A 49 -7.79 15.01 -14.55
CA PRO A 49 -8.24 15.38 -13.22
C PRO A 49 -7.75 14.34 -12.21
N ASP A 50 -7.30 14.81 -11.06
CA ASP A 50 -6.90 13.96 -9.97
C ASP A 50 -8.04 13.02 -9.59
N SER A 51 -7.71 11.72 -9.36
CA SER A 51 -8.67 10.73 -8.90
C SER A 51 -8.68 10.67 -7.38
N GLU A 52 -9.87 10.56 -6.80
CA GLU A 52 -10.05 10.42 -5.35
C GLU A 52 -10.52 9.01 -4.92
N GLY A 53 -10.46 8.00 -5.79
CA GLY A 53 -10.83 6.63 -5.42
C GLY A 53 -11.65 5.87 -6.46
N GLU A 54 -11.47 6.19 -7.72
CA GLU A 54 -12.16 5.54 -8.83
C GLU A 54 -11.61 4.15 -9.11
N VAL A 55 -12.40 3.33 -9.79
CA VAL A 55 -11.95 2.04 -10.31
C VAL A 55 -10.88 2.26 -11.39
N TRP A 56 -9.81 1.48 -11.35
CA TRP A 56 -8.79 1.49 -12.39
C TRP A 56 -9.22 0.60 -13.56
N ASN A 57 -9.53 1.20 -14.69
CA ASN A 57 -10.00 0.50 -15.90
C ASN A 57 -9.00 0.55 -17.06
N ASP A 58 -7.86 1.20 -16.88
CA ASP A 58 -6.90 1.42 -17.98
C ASP A 58 -5.92 0.25 -18.19
N GLY A 59 -6.04 -0.82 -17.40
CA GLY A 59 -5.19 -2.01 -17.53
C GLY A 59 -3.71 -1.74 -17.24
N GLY A 60 -2.84 -2.38 -18.00
CA GLY A 60 -1.39 -2.25 -17.88
C GLY A 60 -0.78 -3.10 -16.78
N LEU A 61 0.53 -2.94 -16.57
CA LEU A 61 1.30 -3.77 -15.64
C LEU A 61 0.77 -3.68 -14.20
N VAL A 62 0.33 -2.51 -13.75
CA VAL A 62 -0.19 -2.29 -12.39
C VAL A 62 -1.37 -3.21 -12.04
N THR A 63 -2.18 -3.56 -13.02
CA THR A 63 -3.33 -4.47 -12.83
C THR A 63 -2.90 -5.88 -12.42
N ARG A 64 -1.73 -6.33 -12.87
CA ARG A 64 -1.19 -7.66 -12.54
C ARG A 64 -0.28 -7.65 -11.32
N THR A 65 0.48 -6.57 -11.10
CA THR A 65 1.48 -6.48 -10.04
C THR A 65 0.90 -6.05 -8.69
N THR A 66 -0.22 -5.35 -8.68
CA THR A 66 -0.97 -5.05 -7.47
C THR A 66 -1.92 -6.19 -7.16
N GLY A 67 -2.03 -6.57 -5.92
CA GLY A 67 -2.89 -7.67 -5.50
C GLY A 67 -3.52 -7.47 -4.14
N LYS A 68 -4.59 -8.22 -3.91
CA LYS A 68 -5.28 -8.31 -2.63
C LYS A 68 -4.55 -9.27 -1.72
N VAL A 69 -4.50 -8.95 -0.45
CA VAL A 69 -3.87 -9.76 0.59
C VAL A 69 -4.92 -10.24 1.57
N TYR A 70 -4.82 -11.51 1.95
CA TYR A 70 -5.56 -12.11 3.06
C TYR A 70 -4.57 -12.55 4.12
N LEU A 71 -4.87 -12.25 5.37
CA LEU A 71 -4.00 -12.57 6.50
C LEU A 71 -4.81 -12.83 7.76
N THR A 72 -4.21 -13.56 8.71
CA THR A 72 -4.74 -13.74 10.04
C THR A 72 -3.83 -13.01 11.03
N MET A 73 -4.41 -12.20 11.90
CA MET A 73 -3.66 -11.48 12.93
C MET A 73 -4.45 -11.51 14.23
N ASP A 74 -3.80 -12.01 15.28
CA ASP A 74 -4.42 -12.16 16.59
C ASP A 74 -5.78 -12.90 16.55
N GLY A 75 -5.82 -14.00 15.77
CA GLY A 75 -6.99 -14.87 15.64
C GLY A 75 -8.12 -14.33 14.76
N ARG A 76 -7.94 -13.20 14.08
CA ARG A 76 -8.92 -12.63 13.15
C ARG A 76 -8.38 -12.56 11.73
N ASP A 77 -9.28 -12.69 10.77
CA ASP A 77 -8.98 -12.66 9.35
C ASP A 77 -9.19 -11.25 8.78
N PHE A 78 -8.16 -10.76 8.07
CA PHE A 78 -8.14 -9.41 7.50
C PHE A 78 -7.74 -9.40 6.03
N THR A 79 -8.03 -8.27 5.37
CA THR A 79 -7.57 -7.97 4.04
C THR A 79 -6.69 -6.72 4.02
N CYS A 80 -5.71 -6.75 3.13
CA CYS A 80 -4.80 -5.68 2.76
C CYS A 80 -4.57 -5.68 1.25
N SER A 81 -3.63 -4.87 0.81
CA SER A 81 -3.12 -4.81 -0.55
C SER A 81 -1.60 -4.86 -0.54
N ALA A 82 -0.99 -5.24 -1.66
CA ALA A 82 0.46 -5.29 -1.82
C ALA A 82 0.84 -5.17 -3.29
N SER A 83 2.12 -4.99 -3.58
CA SER A 83 2.65 -4.98 -4.95
C SER A 83 3.91 -5.82 -5.09
N VAL A 84 4.02 -6.51 -6.22
CA VAL A 84 5.25 -7.20 -6.62
C VAL A 84 6.31 -6.16 -6.97
N VAL A 85 7.51 -6.35 -6.43
CA VAL A 85 8.68 -5.52 -6.74
C VAL A 85 9.75 -6.36 -7.42
N ASP A 86 10.52 -5.71 -8.31
CA ASP A 86 11.66 -6.36 -8.96
C ASP A 86 12.69 -6.78 -7.92
N SER A 87 13.08 -8.05 -7.93
CA SER A 87 13.98 -8.62 -6.93
C SER A 87 14.78 -9.79 -7.47
N ALA A 88 15.97 -10.04 -6.89
CA ALA A 88 16.84 -11.15 -7.30
C ALA A 88 16.19 -12.51 -7.10
N ASN A 89 15.37 -12.68 -6.05
CA ASN A 89 14.64 -13.91 -5.80
C ASN A 89 13.30 -14.02 -6.56
N GLU A 90 12.90 -12.97 -7.28
CA GLU A 90 11.66 -12.92 -8.06
C GLU A 90 10.37 -13.15 -7.24
N SER A 91 10.47 -13.01 -5.92
CA SER A 91 9.43 -13.43 -4.96
C SER A 91 9.12 -12.37 -3.90
N THR A 92 9.54 -11.12 -4.11
CA THR A 92 9.42 -10.06 -3.11
C THR A 92 8.25 -9.12 -3.39
N LEU A 93 7.51 -8.80 -2.34
CA LEU A 93 6.44 -7.79 -2.33
C LEU A 93 6.81 -6.65 -1.38
N VAL A 94 6.23 -5.48 -1.64
CA VAL A 94 6.12 -4.39 -0.69
C VAL A 94 4.67 -4.22 -0.24
N THR A 95 4.48 -3.95 1.05
CA THR A 95 3.18 -3.71 1.68
C THR A 95 3.36 -2.81 2.91
N ALA A 96 2.28 -2.51 3.61
CA ALA A 96 2.34 -1.79 4.88
C ALA A 96 2.87 -2.67 6.02
N GLY A 97 3.56 -2.07 6.96
CA GLY A 97 4.04 -2.77 8.15
C GLY A 97 2.92 -3.39 8.96
N HIS A 98 1.80 -2.66 9.13
CA HIS A 98 0.64 -3.16 9.88
C HIS A 98 -0.11 -4.30 9.18
N CYS A 99 0.16 -4.57 7.90
CA CYS A 99 -0.30 -5.76 7.20
C CYS A 99 0.58 -6.99 7.47
N ALA A 100 1.75 -6.82 8.04
CA ALA A 100 2.69 -7.90 8.39
C ALA A 100 2.76 -8.13 9.91
N LYS A 101 2.67 -7.08 10.70
CA LYS A 101 2.78 -7.12 12.16
C LYS A 101 1.98 -5.96 12.76
N ASP A 102 1.20 -6.24 13.79
CA ASP A 102 0.43 -5.23 14.53
C ASP A 102 1.37 -4.40 15.44
N GLY A 103 2.18 -3.53 14.84
CA GLY A 103 3.16 -2.74 15.56
C GLY A 103 4.00 -3.59 16.51
N LYS A 104 3.88 -3.33 17.81
CA LYS A 104 4.52 -4.13 18.88
C LYS A 104 3.83 -5.46 19.14
N GLY A 105 2.65 -5.67 18.58
CA GLY A 105 1.78 -6.83 18.82
C GLY A 105 2.10 -8.04 17.95
N ALA A 106 1.07 -8.76 17.53
CA ALA A 106 1.20 -10.03 16.83
C ALA A 106 1.74 -9.90 15.40
N TRP A 107 2.47 -10.92 14.95
CA TRP A 107 2.78 -11.15 13.56
C TRP A 107 1.56 -11.71 12.82
N ALA A 108 1.43 -11.34 11.54
CA ALA A 108 0.45 -11.95 10.65
C ALA A 108 0.79 -13.41 10.37
N ARG A 109 -0.24 -14.20 10.13
CA ARG A 109 -0.18 -15.61 9.74
C ARG A 109 -1.06 -15.85 8.52
N ASN A 110 -0.91 -17.01 7.90
CA ASN A 110 -1.72 -17.41 6.75
C ASN A 110 -1.72 -16.36 5.64
N TRP A 111 -0.62 -15.64 5.51
CA TRP A 111 -0.50 -14.49 4.63
C TRP A 111 -0.50 -14.94 3.17
N THR A 112 -1.49 -14.49 2.41
CA THR A 112 -1.72 -14.92 1.04
C THR A 112 -1.94 -13.72 0.13
N PHE A 113 -1.22 -13.68 -0.97
CA PHE A 113 -1.28 -12.65 -2.00
C PHE A 113 -2.03 -13.17 -3.23
N VAL A 114 -2.96 -12.36 -3.73
CA VAL A 114 -3.75 -12.65 -4.94
C VAL A 114 -3.47 -11.54 -5.97
N PRO A 115 -2.42 -11.68 -6.80
CA PRO A 115 -2.10 -10.67 -7.81
C PRO A 115 -3.23 -10.57 -8.83
N GLY A 116 -3.58 -9.33 -9.18
CA GLY A 116 -4.63 -9.08 -10.15
C GLY A 116 -6.03 -9.55 -9.73
N HIS A 117 -6.27 -9.62 -8.42
CA HIS A 117 -7.62 -9.95 -7.91
C HIS A 117 -8.68 -9.12 -8.61
N ASP A 118 -9.74 -9.75 -9.09
CA ASP A 118 -10.81 -9.11 -9.83
C ASP A 118 -12.12 -9.86 -9.60
N ASP A 119 -13.08 -9.20 -8.97
CA ASP A 119 -14.45 -9.70 -8.75
C ASP A 119 -14.50 -11.14 -8.20
N GLY A 120 -13.72 -11.40 -7.15
CA GLY A 120 -13.63 -12.72 -6.50
C GLY A 120 -12.72 -13.73 -7.21
N GLU A 121 -12.19 -13.39 -8.38
CA GLU A 121 -11.33 -14.26 -9.16
C GLU A 121 -9.84 -14.05 -8.85
N ALA A 122 -9.07 -15.12 -9.00
CA ALA A 122 -7.62 -15.13 -8.87
C ALA A 122 -6.98 -15.51 -10.22
N PRO A 123 -6.95 -14.59 -11.20
CA PRO A 123 -6.57 -14.93 -12.58
C PRO A 123 -5.13 -15.39 -12.72
N HIS A 124 -4.26 -15.01 -11.75
CA HIS A 124 -2.85 -15.37 -11.72
C HIS A 124 -2.50 -16.34 -10.59
N GLY A 125 -3.51 -16.93 -9.96
CA GLY A 125 -3.31 -17.81 -8.81
C GLY A 125 -3.10 -17.06 -7.50
N LYS A 126 -2.66 -17.80 -6.49
CA LYS A 126 -2.43 -17.32 -5.13
C LYS A 126 -1.03 -17.71 -4.69
N PHE A 127 -0.38 -16.84 -3.94
CA PHE A 127 0.97 -17.05 -3.42
C PHE A 127 0.97 -16.87 -1.91
N THR A 128 1.61 -17.77 -1.18
CA THR A 128 1.72 -17.67 0.28
C THR A 128 3.05 -17.09 0.70
N ALA A 129 3.06 -16.33 1.80
CA ALA A 129 4.30 -15.80 2.35
C ALA A 129 5.12 -16.88 3.06
N ARG A 130 6.44 -16.78 2.91
CA ARG A 130 7.40 -17.55 3.72
C ARG A 130 8.14 -16.66 4.71
N ASP A 131 8.36 -15.38 4.40
CA ASP A 131 9.03 -14.42 5.27
C ASP A 131 8.29 -13.07 5.26
N LEU A 132 8.14 -12.49 6.45
CA LEU A 132 7.62 -11.14 6.67
C LEU A 132 8.72 -10.32 7.35
N ILE A 133 9.07 -9.16 6.79
CA ILE A 133 10.20 -8.34 7.26
C ILE A 133 9.72 -6.92 7.48
N VAL A 134 9.89 -6.42 8.69
CA VAL A 134 9.56 -5.05 9.09
C VAL A 134 10.75 -4.36 9.74
N SER A 135 10.74 -3.03 9.75
CA SER A 135 11.74 -2.24 10.48
C SER A 135 11.61 -2.44 11.99
N PRO A 136 12.74 -2.45 12.74
CA PRO A 136 12.70 -2.38 14.20
C PRO A 136 11.92 -1.17 14.74
N LYS A 137 11.90 -0.06 14.01
CA LYS A 137 11.10 1.13 14.35
C LYS A 137 9.60 0.82 14.34
N TRP A 138 9.15 0.02 13.40
CA TRP A 138 7.79 -0.48 13.40
C TRP A 138 7.56 -1.53 14.48
N ALA A 139 8.39 -2.57 14.53
CA ALA A 139 8.19 -3.72 15.42
C ALA A 139 8.31 -3.39 16.92
N LYS A 140 9.15 -2.43 17.30
CA LYS A 140 9.44 -2.09 18.69
C LYS A 140 8.81 -0.78 19.16
N GLU A 141 8.55 0.15 18.27
CA GLU A 141 8.08 1.49 18.57
C GLU A 141 6.70 1.80 17.98
N ALA A 142 6.21 0.97 17.05
CA ALA A 142 5.01 1.22 16.27
C ALA A 142 5.03 2.61 15.60
N ASP A 143 6.20 2.99 15.08
CA ASP A 143 6.43 4.29 14.47
C ASP A 143 5.80 4.31 13.06
N ASP A 144 4.76 5.11 12.87
CA ASP A 144 4.00 5.21 11.61
C ASP A 144 4.85 5.73 10.45
N SER A 145 5.97 6.42 10.72
CA SER A 145 6.94 6.80 9.70
C SER A 145 7.67 5.61 9.07
N TYR A 146 7.55 4.43 9.68
CA TYR A 146 8.18 3.17 9.24
C TYR A 146 7.15 2.06 9.00
N ASP A 147 5.91 2.42 8.71
CA ASP A 147 4.82 1.48 8.40
C ASP A 147 4.94 0.91 6.99
N PHE A 148 6.00 0.17 6.74
CA PHE A 148 6.23 -0.60 5.51
C PHE A 148 6.84 -1.96 5.83
N ALA A 149 6.61 -2.92 4.95
CA ALA A 149 7.13 -4.28 5.08
C ALA A 149 7.55 -4.81 3.71
N MET A 150 8.52 -5.72 3.73
CA MET A 150 8.83 -6.58 2.60
C MET A 150 8.35 -7.99 2.92
N VAL A 151 7.81 -8.66 1.93
CA VAL A 151 7.28 -10.02 2.04
C VAL A 151 7.95 -10.88 0.99
N VAL A 152 8.44 -12.04 1.39
CA VAL A 152 8.98 -13.03 0.46
C VAL A 152 7.98 -14.17 0.33
N LEU A 153 7.61 -14.49 -0.90
CA LEU A 153 6.60 -15.48 -1.22
C LEU A 153 7.22 -16.86 -1.54
N ASN A 154 6.43 -17.89 -1.32
CA ASN A 154 6.70 -19.20 -1.91
C ASN A 154 6.35 -19.19 -3.39
N GLU A 155 6.97 -20.07 -4.16
CA GLU A 155 6.52 -20.40 -5.52
C GLU A 155 5.16 -21.09 -5.48
N THR A 156 4.39 -20.90 -6.53
CA THR A 156 3.14 -21.63 -6.76
C THR A 156 3.25 -22.33 -8.13
N ASP A 157 3.02 -23.63 -8.17
CA ASP A 157 3.18 -24.46 -9.37
C ASP A 157 4.55 -24.27 -10.05
N SER A 158 5.62 -24.27 -9.21
CA SER A 158 7.02 -24.09 -9.62
C SER A 158 7.31 -22.78 -10.36
N THR A 159 6.51 -21.73 -10.12
CA THR A 159 6.67 -20.42 -10.73
C THR A 159 6.71 -19.34 -9.65
N THR A 160 7.64 -18.40 -9.76
CA THR A 160 7.70 -17.24 -8.89
C THR A 160 6.59 -16.23 -9.25
N VAL A 161 6.26 -15.35 -8.31
CA VAL A 161 5.26 -14.31 -8.58
C VAL A 161 5.72 -13.37 -9.69
N GLN A 162 6.98 -12.99 -9.72
CA GLN A 162 7.53 -12.08 -10.73
C GLN A 162 7.54 -12.70 -12.14
N GLU A 163 7.87 -13.99 -12.26
CA GLU A 163 7.73 -14.70 -13.53
C GLU A 163 6.29 -14.69 -14.03
N ARG A 164 5.32 -14.82 -13.12
CA ARG A 164 3.91 -14.93 -13.48
C ARG A 164 3.28 -13.60 -13.89
N VAL A 165 3.59 -12.51 -13.19
CA VAL A 165 2.87 -11.24 -13.35
C VAL A 165 3.75 -10.04 -13.69
N GLY A 166 5.06 -10.20 -13.63
CA GLY A 166 5.99 -9.07 -13.75
C GLY A 166 6.21 -8.37 -12.41
N SER A 167 6.85 -7.22 -12.44
CA SER A 167 7.23 -6.48 -11.25
C SER A 167 7.32 -4.98 -11.52
N GLN A 168 7.30 -4.19 -10.45
CA GLN A 168 7.53 -2.75 -10.44
C GLN A 168 8.86 -2.43 -9.75
N ARG A 169 9.42 -1.28 -10.05
CA ARG A 169 10.64 -0.80 -9.39
C ARG A 169 10.32 -0.11 -8.07
N LEU A 170 11.17 -0.31 -7.06
CA LEU A 170 11.20 0.52 -5.85
C LEU A 170 12.09 1.74 -6.09
N SER A 171 11.66 2.89 -5.57
CA SER A 171 12.47 4.11 -5.48
C SER A 171 12.71 4.45 -4.02
N PHE A 172 13.98 4.64 -3.64
CA PHE A 172 14.38 4.99 -2.27
C PHE A 172 14.88 6.43 -2.14
N ASP A 173 14.85 7.21 -3.21
CA ASP A 173 15.38 8.57 -3.33
C ASP A 173 14.36 9.58 -3.92
N THR A 174 13.09 9.19 -3.96
CA THR A 174 12.01 10.09 -4.39
C THR A 174 11.83 11.27 -3.43
N TRP A 175 11.92 11.02 -2.12
CA TRP A 175 11.54 11.97 -1.08
C TRP A 175 12.73 12.84 -0.64
N THR A 176 13.25 13.65 -1.54
CA THR A 176 14.17 14.73 -1.18
C THR A 176 13.39 15.86 -0.51
N GLU A 177 14.05 16.67 0.31
CA GLU A 177 13.41 17.80 0.98
C GLU A 177 12.75 18.76 -0.02
N GLU A 178 13.44 19.04 -1.13
CA GLU A 178 12.89 19.86 -2.21
C GLU A 178 11.61 19.28 -2.79
N ARG A 179 11.61 18.00 -3.15
CA ARG A 179 10.44 17.33 -3.74
C ARG A 179 9.27 17.23 -2.76
N VAL A 180 9.56 16.99 -1.50
CA VAL A 180 8.54 16.97 -0.44
C VAL A 180 7.85 18.32 -0.32
N ASN A 181 8.61 19.41 -0.32
CA ASN A 181 8.07 20.77 -0.20
C ASN A 181 7.29 21.23 -1.44
N GLN A 182 7.71 20.80 -2.62
CA GLN A 182 7.03 21.10 -3.89
C GLN A 182 5.81 20.21 -4.12
N GLY A 183 5.74 19.08 -3.41
CA GLY A 183 4.82 18.00 -3.70
C GLY A 183 5.27 17.12 -4.86
N VAL A 184 4.91 15.84 -4.79
CA VAL A 184 5.18 14.83 -5.81
C VAL A 184 3.85 14.37 -6.39
N GLN A 185 3.73 14.34 -7.70
CA GLN A 185 2.56 13.74 -8.33
C GLN A 185 2.64 12.22 -8.17
N VAL A 186 1.64 11.62 -7.54
CA VAL A 186 1.58 10.19 -7.27
C VAL A 186 0.28 9.56 -7.78
N TYR A 187 0.37 8.25 -8.03
CA TYR A 187 -0.76 7.35 -8.22
C TYR A 187 -0.70 6.31 -7.12
N THR A 188 -1.79 6.14 -6.38
CA THR A 188 -1.88 5.14 -5.32
C THR A 188 -2.95 4.12 -5.66
N PHE A 189 -2.68 2.85 -5.40
CA PHE A 189 -3.57 1.75 -5.78
C PHE A 189 -3.87 0.87 -4.58
N GLY A 190 -5.03 0.21 -4.61
CA GLY A 190 -5.38 -0.76 -3.59
C GLY A 190 -6.76 -1.38 -3.81
N TYR A 191 -7.14 -2.23 -2.86
CA TYR A 191 -8.43 -2.92 -2.79
C TYR A 191 -9.20 -2.45 -1.56
N PRO A 192 -9.78 -1.24 -1.60
CA PRO A 192 -10.58 -0.75 -0.49
C PRO A 192 -11.82 -1.63 -0.32
N SER A 193 -12.11 -2.03 0.90
CA SER A 193 -13.17 -3.01 1.20
C SER A 193 -14.26 -2.47 2.12
N ALA A 194 -13.99 -1.39 2.87
CA ALA A 194 -15.03 -0.75 3.67
C ALA A 194 -15.90 0.16 2.80
N SER A 195 -17.18 0.28 3.18
CA SER A 195 -18.17 1.09 2.46
C SER A 195 -17.62 2.48 2.09
N PRO A 196 -17.83 2.97 0.86
CA PRO A 196 -18.74 2.45 -0.18
C PRO A 196 -18.12 1.39 -1.11
N TYR A 197 -16.94 0.90 -0.80
CA TYR A 197 -16.22 -0.12 -1.56
C TYR A 197 -16.54 -1.52 -1.06
N ASP A 198 -16.19 -2.55 -1.85
CA ASP A 198 -16.42 -3.96 -1.54
C ASP A 198 -15.15 -4.83 -1.57
N GLY A 199 -14.00 -4.25 -1.93
CA GLY A 199 -12.72 -4.95 -2.00
C GLY A 199 -12.54 -5.86 -3.22
N GLU A 200 -13.41 -5.78 -4.20
CA GLU A 200 -13.41 -6.69 -5.34
C GLU A 200 -12.62 -6.16 -6.54
N ASN A 201 -12.46 -4.86 -6.65
CA ASN A 201 -11.81 -4.22 -7.78
C ASN A 201 -10.64 -3.34 -7.35
N LEU A 202 -9.66 -3.22 -8.25
CA LEU A 202 -8.54 -2.29 -8.09
C LEU A 202 -9.03 -0.85 -8.23
N HIS A 203 -8.80 -0.05 -7.19
CA HIS A 203 -9.09 1.38 -7.17
C HIS A 203 -7.81 2.19 -7.11
N TYR A 204 -7.91 3.48 -7.44
CA TYR A 204 -6.76 4.37 -7.38
C TYR A 204 -7.15 5.79 -6.98
N CYS A 205 -6.18 6.46 -6.39
CA CYS A 205 -6.17 7.90 -6.22
C CYS A 205 -4.95 8.47 -6.93
N SER A 206 -5.05 9.69 -7.41
CA SER A 206 -3.90 10.40 -7.97
C SER A 206 -3.96 11.86 -7.55
N GLY A 207 -2.82 12.44 -7.29
CA GLY A 207 -2.73 13.83 -6.88
C GLY A 207 -1.33 14.20 -6.44
N ARG A 208 -1.18 15.47 -6.10
CA ARG A 208 0.07 16.02 -5.59
C ARG A 208 0.13 15.86 -4.08
N THR A 209 1.25 15.37 -3.59
CA THR A 209 1.46 15.11 -2.17
C THR A 209 1.67 16.38 -1.35
N VAL A 210 1.31 16.28 -0.08
CA VAL A 210 1.64 17.26 0.96
C VAL A 210 2.33 16.54 2.13
N PRO A 211 3.30 17.17 2.82
CA PRO A 211 3.90 16.56 3.98
C PRO A 211 2.90 16.45 5.13
N ASP A 212 3.04 15.39 5.93
CA ASP A 212 2.27 15.25 7.16
C ASP A 212 2.67 16.33 8.17
N THR A 213 1.68 16.92 8.83
CA THR A 213 1.87 17.88 9.92
C THR A 213 1.47 17.31 11.30
N GLY A 214 1.06 16.05 11.33
CA GLY A 214 0.56 15.36 12.52
C GLY A 214 1.63 14.60 13.32
N GLY A 215 2.91 14.77 12.98
CA GLY A 215 4.03 14.22 13.77
C GLY A 215 4.81 13.07 13.12
N THR A 216 4.48 12.67 11.88
CA THR A 216 5.26 11.68 11.13
C THR A 216 6.06 12.34 10.00
N THR A 217 6.94 11.56 9.37
CA THR A 217 7.62 11.96 8.11
C THR A 217 6.85 11.52 6.85
N ALA A 218 5.63 11.01 7.01
CA ALA A 218 4.79 10.59 5.90
C ALA A 218 4.39 11.75 4.99
N ASN A 219 3.92 11.41 3.81
CA ASN A 219 3.27 12.35 2.90
C ASN A 219 1.83 11.93 2.69
N GLY A 220 0.96 12.89 2.41
CA GLY A 220 -0.46 12.69 2.21
C GLY A 220 -0.90 13.02 0.79
N VAL A 221 -1.97 12.39 0.36
CA VAL A 221 -2.68 12.69 -0.88
C VAL A 221 -4.19 12.55 -0.65
N ARG A 222 -4.97 13.40 -1.30
CA ARG A 222 -6.43 13.27 -1.23
C ARG A 222 -6.86 11.94 -1.81
N CYS A 223 -7.60 11.17 -1.02
CA CYS A 223 -7.99 9.82 -1.40
C CYS A 223 -9.16 9.33 -0.56
N SER A 224 -10.22 8.90 -1.19
CA SER A 224 -11.40 8.34 -0.52
C SER A 224 -11.30 6.83 -0.28
N MET A 225 -10.26 6.15 -0.78
CA MET A 225 -10.10 4.73 -0.54
C MET A 225 -10.14 4.42 0.96
N THR A 226 -10.88 3.38 1.31
CA THR A 226 -11.14 2.96 2.69
C THR A 226 -10.21 1.83 3.12
N GLN A 227 -10.43 1.29 4.33
CA GLN A 227 -9.70 0.14 4.87
C GLN A 227 -9.70 -1.04 3.88
N GLY A 228 -8.64 -1.79 3.86
CA GLY A 228 -8.35 -2.84 2.87
C GLY A 228 -7.39 -2.40 1.78
N SER A 229 -7.30 -1.09 1.48
CA SER A 229 -6.30 -0.54 0.56
C SER A 229 -4.89 -0.48 1.17
N SER A 230 -4.77 -0.63 2.48
CA SER A 230 -3.49 -0.66 3.22
C SER A 230 -2.45 -1.53 2.55
N GLY A 231 -1.24 -1.00 2.37
CA GLY A 231 -0.13 -1.69 1.72
C GLY A 231 -0.12 -1.58 0.19
N GLY A 232 -1.14 -1.04 -0.41
CA GLY A 232 -1.16 -0.76 -1.84
C GLY A 232 -0.06 0.23 -2.24
N PRO A 233 0.49 0.11 -3.45
CA PRO A 233 1.65 0.91 -3.87
C PRO A 233 1.30 2.36 -4.15
N TRP A 234 2.24 3.25 -3.81
CA TRP A 234 2.29 4.63 -4.27
C TRP A 234 3.37 4.76 -5.33
N PHE A 235 2.99 5.17 -6.51
CA PHE A 235 3.91 5.37 -7.62
C PHE A 235 4.26 6.84 -7.82
N ALA A 236 5.56 7.15 -7.88
CA ALA A 236 6.08 8.31 -8.56
C ALA A 236 6.40 7.94 -10.02
N ASP A 237 6.44 8.95 -10.90
CA ASP A 237 6.74 8.75 -12.33
C ASP A 237 5.89 7.63 -12.99
N PHE A 238 4.61 7.61 -12.64
CA PHE A 238 3.69 6.61 -13.15
C PHE A 238 3.22 6.95 -14.56
N ASP A 239 3.32 5.98 -15.45
CA ASP A 239 2.79 6.08 -16.82
C ASP A 239 1.45 5.33 -16.93
N PRO A 240 0.32 6.04 -17.01
CA PRO A 240 -0.99 5.41 -17.11
C PRO A 240 -1.17 4.56 -18.36
N SER A 241 -0.41 4.81 -19.43
CA SER A 241 -0.50 4.05 -20.68
C SER A 241 0.13 2.67 -20.61
N THR A 242 1.12 2.48 -19.74
CA THR A 242 1.82 1.21 -19.55
C THR A 242 1.48 0.53 -18.21
N GLY A 243 1.01 1.31 -17.23
CA GLY A 243 0.82 0.86 -15.87
C GLY A 243 2.11 0.66 -15.09
N GLN A 244 3.21 1.29 -15.53
CA GLN A 244 4.53 1.22 -14.88
C GLN A 244 4.84 2.50 -14.11
N GLY A 245 5.56 2.37 -13.01
CA GLY A 245 6.06 3.48 -12.23
C GLY A 245 7.09 3.05 -11.20
N ASN A 246 7.54 4.01 -10.40
CA ASN A 246 8.47 3.79 -9.31
C ASN A 246 7.70 3.81 -7.98
N ILE A 247 7.69 2.70 -7.25
CA ILE A 247 7.04 2.64 -5.95
C ILE A 247 7.89 3.38 -4.93
N ALA A 248 7.36 4.48 -4.41
CA ALA A 248 8.03 5.37 -3.46
C ALA A 248 7.41 5.35 -2.06
N SER A 249 6.23 4.75 -1.92
CA SER A 249 5.49 4.62 -0.67
C SER A 249 4.43 3.51 -0.77
N VAL A 250 3.72 3.29 0.32
CA VAL A 250 2.58 2.40 0.40
C VAL A 250 1.43 3.07 1.16
N VAL A 251 0.22 2.63 0.92
CA VAL A 251 -0.96 3.07 1.66
C VAL A 251 -0.79 2.66 3.13
N SER A 252 -0.78 3.63 4.03
CA SER A 252 -0.53 3.38 5.44
C SER A 252 -1.71 3.76 6.33
N PHE A 253 -1.99 5.04 6.52
CA PHE A 253 -2.98 5.46 7.50
C PHE A 253 -3.78 6.70 7.06
N LYS A 254 -4.87 6.93 7.78
CA LYS A 254 -5.62 8.19 7.79
C LYS A 254 -5.73 8.68 9.23
N TYR A 255 -5.85 9.99 9.41
CA TYR A 255 -6.25 10.52 10.71
C TYR A 255 -7.76 10.35 10.93
N ALA A 256 -8.15 10.03 12.16
CA ALA A 256 -9.55 9.77 12.50
C ALA A 256 -10.44 11.00 12.29
N ASP A 257 -9.89 12.19 12.43
CA ASP A 257 -10.56 13.49 12.28
C ASP A 257 -10.49 14.08 10.85
N ASP A 258 -9.64 13.51 9.98
CA ASP A 258 -9.56 13.90 8.56
C ASP A 258 -9.33 12.68 7.66
N ARG A 259 -10.41 12.05 7.26
CA ARG A 259 -10.38 10.84 6.41
C ARG A 259 -10.30 11.12 4.91
N ALA A 260 -10.23 12.39 4.51
CA ALA A 260 -10.11 12.78 3.12
C ALA A 260 -8.67 12.64 2.59
N VAL A 261 -7.69 12.59 3.47
CA VAL A 261 -6.27 12.47 3.14
C VAL A 261 -5.72 11.12 3.59
N GLN A 262 -5.08 10.42 2.65
CA GLN A 262 -4.37 9.16 2.90
C GLN A 262 -2.88 9.44 3.00
N TYR A 263 -2.24 8.84 4.00
CA TYR A 263 -0.82 9.01 4.25
C TYR A 263 -0.04 7.72 3.94
N GLY A 264 1.19 7.91 3.49
CA GLY A 264 2.14 6.83 3.25
C GLY A 264 3.54 7.21 3.70
N PRO A 265 4.30 6.25 4.29
CA PRO A 265 5.66 6.48 4.75
C PRO A 265 6.61 6.67 3.57
N ARG A 266 7.70 7.40 3.80
CA ARG A 266 8.78 7.52 2.81
C ARG A 266 9.57 6.23 2.74
N LEU A 267 9.69 5.65 1.55
CA LEU A 267 10.63 4.56 1.33
C LEU A 267 12.02 5.17 1.10
N GLY A 268 12.86 5.10 2.11
CA GLY A 268 14.22 5.64 2.10
C GLY A 268 15.25 4.56 2.43
N SER A 269 16.32 4.93 3.13
CA SER A 269 17.44 4.02 3.44
C SER A 269 17.02 2.78 4.25
N GLU A 270 16.10 2.92 5.18
CA GLU A 270 15.61 1.77 5.97
C GLU A 270 14.79 0.82 5.11
N ALA A 271 13.93 1.31 4.23
CA ALA A 271 13.21 0.46 3.29
C ALA A 271 14.14 -0.24 2.32
N ARG A 272 15.20 0.43 1.86
CA ARG A 272 16.26 -0.19 1.03
C ARG A 272 16.93 -1.35 1.77
N ARG A 273 17.25 -1.17 3.04
CA ARG A 273 17.86 -2.21 3.88
C ARG A 273 16.96 -3.44 3.97
N LEU A 274 15.65 -3.25 4.21
CA LEU A 274 14.68 -4.35 4.25
C LEU A 274 14.55 -5.04 2.88
N TYR A 275 14.53 -4.26 1.80
CA TYR A 275 14.47 -4.79 0.44
C TYR A 275 15.69 -5.64 0.09
N GLU A 276 16.89 -5.17 0.41
CA GLU A 276 18.13 -5.94 0.17
C GLU A 276 18.14 -7.25 0.96
N GLN A 277 17.67 -7.21 2.21
CA GLN A 277 17.51 -8.42 3.01
C GLN A 277 16.50 -9.38 2.38
N ALA A 278 15.31 -8.91 2.02
CA ALA A 278 14.26 -9.73 1.44
C ALA A 278 14.67 -10.34 0.09
N SER A 279 15.27 -9.54 -0.79
CA SER A 279 15.68 -9.95 -2.13
C SER A 279 16.78 -11.02 -2.12
N GLY A 280 17.52 -11.15 -1.02
CA GLY A 280 18.58 -12.15 -0.81
C GLY A 280 18.09 -13.48 -0.20
N LEU A 281 16.83 -13.59 0.19
CA LEU A 281 16.22 -14.81 0.75
C LEU A 281 15.64 -15.72 -0.37
#